data_5cfdd62a133ebdce8902256b92b0036c
#
_entry.id   5cfdd62a133ebdce8902256b92b0036c
#
_cell.length_a   1.000
_cell.length_b   1.000
_cell.length_c   1.000
_cell.angle_alpha   90.00
_cell.angle_beta   90.00
_cell.angle_gamma   90.00
#
_symmetry.space_group_name_H-M   'P 1'
#
loop_
_entity.id
_entity.type
_entity.pdbx_description
1 polymer ?
#
loop_
_entity_poly.entity_id
_entity_poly.type
_entity_poly.pdbx_seq_one_letter_code
_entity_poly.pdbx_strand_id
1 'polypeptide(L)'
;MTNNQTIVLDNKVAFIQGGSRGIGAAIAKRLARHGAAVAFSYVSSDERAAQVVKDIEAAGGHALAIKADSADAAAIKAAIDKTVATFGRLDILVNNAGVLAIAPLADFSLEDFDRTLAINVRSVFVASQEAARYMTEGGRIINIGSTNADRVPFAGGGPYAMSKSALVGLTKGLARDLGPRGITINNVQPGPVDTDMNPANGDFAESLKAIMPLGRYGKDEEIAGFVAYLVSPEAGYITGASLSIDGGFSA
;
A
#
# COMPACT_ATOMS: atom_id res chain seq x y z
N MET A 1 13.98 -30.06 -12.99
CA MET A 1 14.65 -29.04 -12.13
C MET A 1 13.72 -27.85 -12.11
N THR A 2 12.90 -27.72 -11.09
CA THR A 2 12.04 -26.55 -10.90
C THR A 2 12.94 -25.41 -10.44
N ASN A 3 13.26 -24.49 -11.36
CA ASN A 3 13.90 -23.23 -11.04
C ASN A 3 12.87 -22.40 -10.24
N ASN A 4 12.82 -22.60 -8.95
CA ASN A 4 12.05 -21.75 -8.04
C ASN A 4 12.82 -20.42 -7.96
N GLN A 5 12.58 -19.53 -8.92
CA GLN A 5 13.15 -18.18 -8.86
C GLN A 5 12.49 -17.48 -7.67
N THR A 6 13.15 -17.55 -6.53
CA THR A 6 12.78 -16.81 -5.33
C THR A 6 13.00 -15.34 -5.64
N ILE A 7 11.97 -14.49 -5.43
CA ILE A 7 12.15 -13.03 -5.50
C ILE A 7 13.27 -12.65 -4.54
N VAL A 8 14.30 -11.98 -5.05
CA VAL A 8 15.46 -11.55 -4.26
C VAL A 8 15.48 -10.03 -4.23
N LEU A 9 15.40 -9.46 -3.03
CA LEU A 9 15.45 -8.02 -2.79
C LEU A 9 16.65 -7.63 -1.92
N ASP A 10 17.72 -8.41 -1.98
CA ASP A 10 18.94 -8.15 -1.23
C ASP A 10 19.49 -6.76 -1.57
N ASN A 11 19.95 -6.06 -0.53
CA ASN A 11 20.45 -4.69 -0.63
C ASN A 11 19.41 -3.65 -1.11
N LYS A 12 18.11 -3.98 -1.09
CA LYS A 12 17.02 -3.04 -1.33
C LYS A 12 16.47 -2.50 -0.02
N VAL A 13 16.00 -1.27 -0.06
CA VAL A 13 15.35 -0.60 1.06
C VAL A 13 13.92 -0.24 0.68
N ALA A 14 12.95 -0.65 1.48
CA ALA A 14 11.54 -0.36 1.30
C ALA A 14 11.03 0.57 2.40
N PHE A 15 10.20 1.55 2.02
CA PHE A 15 9.39 2.33 2.94
C PHE A 15 7.91 2.04 2.69
N ILE A 16 7.17 1.67 3.74
CA ILE A 16 5.74 1.36 3.70
C ILE A 16 4.96 2.36 4.56
N GLN A 17 4.05 3.12 3.98
CA GLN A 17 3.11 3.92 4.76
C GLN A 17 2.06 3.03 5.42
N GLY A 18 1.92 3.14 6.75
CA GLY A 18 0.90 2.38 7.48
C GLY A 18 1.22 0.89 7.60
N GLY A 19 2.42 0.54 8.10
CA GLY A 19 2.93 -0.83 8.14
C GLY A 19 2.72 -1.59 9.46
N SER A 20 1.95 -1.06 10.44
CA SER A 20 1.80 -1.71 11.76
C SER A 20 0.71 -2.78 11.82
N ARG A 21 -0.15 -2.92 10.80
CA ARG A 21 -1.25 -3.91 10.76
C ARG A 21 -1.71 -4.20 9.33
N GLY A 22 -2.54 -5.24 9.17
CA GLY A 22 -3.21 -5.63 7.92
C GLY A 22 -2.27 -5.72 6.73
N ILE A 23 -2.73 -5.28 5.58
CA ILE A 23 -1.99 -5.34 4.31
C ILE A 23 -0.58 -4.75 4.43
N GLY A 24 -0.42 -3.60 5.10
CA GLY A 24 0.89 -2.96 5.25
C GLY A 24 1.89 -3.78 6.06
N ALA A 25 1.44 -4.42 7.15
CA ALA A 25 2.29 -5.31 7.96
C ALA A 25 2.67 -6.59 7.18
N ALA A 26 1.71 -7.16 6.45
CA ALA A 26 1.96 -8.33 5.59
C ALA A 26 3.00 -7.99 4.49
N ILE A 27 2.87 -6.82 3.85
CA ILE A 27 3.85 -6.34 2.86
C ILE A 27 5.23 -6.16 3.51
N ALA A 28 5.32 -5.49 4.66
CA ALA A 28 6.58 -5.26 5.36
C ALA A 28 7.30 -6.59 5.66
N LYS A 29 6.59 -7.55 6.26
CA LYS A 29 7.11 -8.89 6.55
C LYS A 29 7.49 -9.66 5.28
N ARG A 30 6.70 -9.52 4.20
CA ARG A 30 6.97 -10.22 2.94
C ARG A 30 8.23 -9.69 2.26
N LEU A 31 8.40 -8.36 2.15
CA LEU A 31 9.57 -7.76 1.53
C LEU A 31 10.84 -8.04 2.34
N ALA A 32 10.76 -8.01 3.68
CA ALA A 32 11.87 -8.39 4.54
C ALA A 32 12.30 -9.86 4.35
N ARG A 33 11.36 -10.79 4.22
CA ARG A 33 11.64 -12.21 3.91
C ARG A 33 12.34 -12.40 2.56
N HIS A 34 12.20 -11.46 1.64
CA HIS A 34 12.90 -11.45 0.36
C HIS A 34 14.24 -10.69 0.39
N GLY A 35 14.72 -10.26 1.56
CA GLY A 35 16.03 -9.65 1.77
C GLY A 35 16.05 -8.12 1.84
N ALA A 36 14.89 -7.44 1.68
CA ALA A 36 14.86 -5.99 1.81
C ALA A 36 15.00 -5.52 3.27
N ALA A 37 15.74 -4.44 3.52
CA ALA A 37 15.58 -3.68 4.75
C ALA A 37 14.29 -2.85 4.67
N VAL A 38 13.49 -2.84 5.73
CA VAL A 38 12.14 -2.28 5.71
C VAL A 38 11.98 -1.20 6.77
N ALA A 39 11.61 0.01 6.34
CA ALA A 39 11.03 1.00 7.24
C ALA A 39 9.53 1.09 7.00
N PHE A 40 8.77 1.41 8.05
CA PHE A 40 7.34 1.66 7.91
C PHE A 40 6.83 2.72 8.87
N SER A 41 5.83 3.48 8.43
CA SER A 41 5.16 4.45 9.31
C SER A 41 3.97 3.84 10.04
N TYR A 42 3.63 4.43 11.19
CA TYR A 42 2.42 4.13 11.97
C TYR A 42 1.97 5.38 12.75
N VAL A 43 0.72 5.41 13.23
CA VAL A 43 0.18 6.57 13.96
C VAL A 43 0.04 6.29 15.46
N SER A 44 -0.72 5.28 15.84
CA SER A 44 -1.19 5.13 17.23
C SER A 44 -0.96 3.76 17.87
N SER A 45 -0.37 2.80 17.17
CA SER A 45 -0.24 1.43 17.67
C SER A 45 1.22 1.08 17.90
N ASP A 46 1.86 1.71 18.92
CA ASP A 46 3.28 1.49 19.25
C ASP A 46 3.59 0.00 19.48
N GLU A 47 2.72 -0.73 20.20
CA GLU A 47 2.88 -2.16 20.48
C GLU A 47 2.81 -3.01 19.19
N ARG A 48 1.84 -2.72 18.30
CA ARG A 48 1.72 -3.44 17.03
C ARG A 48 2.93 -3.16 16.12
N ALA A 49 3.39 -1.91 16.09
CA ALA A 49 4.57 -1.55 15.34
C ALA A 49 5.81 -2.29 15.86
N ALA A 50 6.01 -2.33 17.18
CA ALA A 50 7.09 -3.08 17.80
C ALA A 50 7.01 -4.60 17.52
N GLN A 51 5.78 -5.17 17.49
CA GLN A 51 5.59 -6.57 17.15
C GLN A 51 5.99 -6.88 15.70
N VAL A 52 5.65 -6.00 14.74
CA VAL A 52 6.07 -6.17 13.33
C VAL A 52 7.60 -6.12 13.20
N VAL A 53 8.27 -5.20 13.90
CA VAL A 53 9.73 -5.14 13.93
C VAL A 53 10.31 -6.45 14.47
N LYS A 54 9.82 -6.89 15.64
CA LYS A 54 10.26 -8.15 16.27
C LYS A 54 10.08 -9.37 15.36
N ASP A 55 8.96 -9.46 14.66
CA ASP A 55 8.69 -10.58 13.75
C ASP A 55 9.67 -10.60 12.56
N ILE A 56 10.00 -9.41 12.02
CA ILE A 56 10.97 -9.28 10.92
C ILE A 56 12.38 -9.62 11.40
N GLU A 57 12.79 -9.10 12.55
CA GLU A 57 14.12 -9.36 13.12
C GLU A 57 14.31 -10.83 13.53
N ALA A 58 13.27 -11.45 14.09
CA ALA A 58 13.27 -12.87 14.40
C ALA A 58 13.43 -13.77 13.17
N ALA A 59 13.01 -13.27 11.99
CA ALA A 59 13.21 -13.94 10.71
C ALA A 59 14.57 -13.58 10.04
N GLY A 60 15.45 -12.84 10.72
CA GLY A 60 16.77 -12.44 10.22
C GLY A 60 16.76 -11.19 9.33
N GLY A 61 15.64 -10.47 9.21
CA GLY A 61 15.51 -9.23 8.45
C GLY A 61 15.86 -7.99 9.28
N HIS A 62 15.79 -6.82 8.62
CA HIS A 62 15.98 -5.51 9.25
C HIS A 62 14.73 -4.68 9.15
N ALA A 63 14.27 -4.10 10.26
CA ALA A 63 13.07 -3.27 10.29
C ALA A 63 13.25 -1.99 11.12
N LEU A 64 12.54 -0.93 10.72
CA LEU A 64 12.47 0.35 11.42
C LEU A 64 11.03 0.85 11.45
N ALA A 65 10.43 0.95 12.62
CA ALA A 65 9.14 1.60 12.81
C ALA A 65 9.31 3.10 13.07
N ILE A 66 8.53 3.92 12.36
CA ILE A 66 8.59 5.39 12.47
C ILE A 66 7.19 5.92 12.76
N LYS A 67 7.03 6.63 13.87
CA LYS A 67 5.75 7.27 14.20
C LYS A 67 5.57 8.49 13.31
N ALA A 68 4.60 8.44 12.39
CA ALA A 68 4.29 9.52 11.46
C ALA A 68 2.84 9.42 11.00
N ASP A 69 2.08 10.50 11.14
CA ASP A 69 0.71 10.59 10.63
C ASP A 69 0.74 10.86 9.12
N SER A 70 0.08 10.02 8.35
CA SER A 70 -0.07 10.20 6.90
C SER A 70 -0.91 11.42 6.51
N ALA A 71 -1.66 12.03 7.43
CA ALA A 71 -2.32 13.30 7.17
C ALA A 71 -1.34 14.49 7.20
N ASP A 72 -0.16 14.34 7.83
CA ASP A 72 0.88 15.36 7.95
C ASP A 72 1.97 15.18 6.89
N ALA A 73 2.03 16.09 5.94
CA ALA A 73 3.01 16.07 4.86
C ALA A 73 4.47 16.19 5.35
N ALA A 74 4.70 16.94 6.43
CA ALA A 74 6.04 17.10 6.99
C ALA A 74 6.50 15.80 7.69
N ALA A 75 5.59 15.14 8.42
CA ALA A 75 5.87 13.87 9.06
C ALA A 75 6.20 12.76 8.05
N ILE A 76 5.49 12.73 6.90
CA ILE A 76 5.78 11.78 5.81
C ILE A 76 7.19 11.99 5.26
N LYS A 77 7.56 13.24 4.93
CA LYS A 77 8.89 13.57 4.42
C LYS A 77 9.97 13.18 5.42
N ALA A 78 9.81 13.59 6.67
CA ALA A 78 10.76 13.24 7.74
C ALA A 78 10.90 11.71 7.93
N ALA A 79 9.84 10.94 7.75
CA ALA A 79 9.89 9.48 7.84
C ALA A 79 10.70 8.85 6.68
N ILE A 80 10.54 9.38 5.47
CA ILE A 80 11.33 8.95 4.30
C ILE A 80 12.81 9.34 4.50
N ASP A 81 13.09 10.58 4.89
CA ASP A 81 14.44 11.06 5.17
C ASP A 81 15.14 10.21 6.24
N LYS A 82 14.41 9.87 7.32
CA LYS A 82 14.91 8.97 8.38
C LYS A 82 15.20 7.57 7.86
N THR A 83 14.38 7.06 6.95
CA THR A 83 14.62 5.77 6.29
C THR A 83 15.93 5.78 5.52
N VAL A 84 16.14 6.81 4.70
CA VAL A 84 17.38 6.97 3.92
C VAL A 84 18.59 7.20 4.83
N ALA A 85 18.46 8.02 5.87
CA ALA A 85 19.54 8.24 6.84
C ALA A 85 19.94 6.95 7.58
N THR A 86 18.98 6.04 7.82
CA THR A 86 19.23 4.78 8.54
C THR A 86 19.82 3.70 7.64
N PHE A 87 19.29 3.53 6.42
CA PHE A 87 19.66 2.42 5.53
C PHE A 87 20.48 2.84 4.31
N GLY A 88 20.77 4.14 4.14
CA GLY A 88 21.65 4.68 3.10
C GLY A 88 21.01 4.85 1.72
N ARG A 89 19.77 4.36 1.49
CA ARG A 89 19.08 4.39 0.20
C ARG A 89 17.57 4.23 0.33
N LEU A 90 16.83 4.43 -0.77
CA LEU A 90 15.43 4.05 -0.90
C LEU A 90 15.17 3.51 -2.30
N ASP A 91 14.68 2.27 -2.40
CA ASP A 91 14.40 1.59 -3.67
C ASP A 91 12.91 1.35 -3.89
N ILE A 92 12.16 1.11 -2.82
CA ILE A 92 10.76 0.71 -2.87
C ILE A 92 9.95 1.62 -1.98
N LEU A 93 8.89 2.22 -2.54
CA LEU A 93 7.85 2.91 -1.78
C LEU A 93 6.53 2.15 -1.91
N VAL A 94 5.87 1.89 -0.78
CA VAL A 94 4.50 1.37 -0.77
C VAL A 94 3.59 2.36 -0.04
N ASN A 95 2.75 3.03 -0.81
CA ASN A 95 1.71 3.93 -0.31
C ASN A 95 0.48 3.08 0.09
N ASN A 96 0.47 2.59 1.34
CA ASN A 96 -0.59 1.71 1.84
C ASN A 96 -1.50 2.40 2.86
N ALA A 97 -1.07 3.44 3.55
CA ALA A 97 -1.93 4.14 4.50
C ALA A 97 -3.25 4.59 3.84
N GLY A 98 -4.35 4.34 4.51
CA GLY A 98 -5.67 4.70 4.02
C GLY A 98 -6.71 4.69 5.15
N VAL A 99 -7.78 5.45 4.93
CA VAL A 99 -8.96 5.50 5.79
C VAL A 99 -10.20 5.28 4.95
N LEU A 100 -11.23 4.70 5.58
CA LEU A 100 -12.55 4.51 5.01
C LEU A 100 -13.57 5.16 5.95
N ALA A 101 -14.26 6.18 5.46
CA ALA A 101 -15.44 6.76 6.09
C ALA A 101 -16.65 6.43 5.22
N ILE A 102 -17.75 6.01 5.87
CA ILE A 102 -19.01 5.67 5.22
C ILE A 102 -20.13 6.44 5.95
N ALA A 103 -20.87 7.27 5.23
CA ALA A 103 -22.04 7.95 5.72
C ALA A 103 -22.99 8.28 4.55
N PRO A 104 -24.31 8.45 4.78
CA PRO A 104 -25.21 9.02 3.79
C PRO A 104 -24.69 10.38 3.31
N LEU A 105 -24.94 10.72 2.03
CA LEU A 105 -24.44 11.98 1.45
C LEU A 105 -24.81 13.22 2.28
N ALA A 106 -26.02 13.27 2.83
CA ALA A 106 -26.50 14.41 3.61
C ALA A 106 -25.75 14.56 4.97
N ASP A 107 -25.20 13.47 5.50
CA ASP A 107 -24.57 13.41 6.82
C ASP A 107 -23.04 13.31 6.76
N PHE A 108 -22.48 13.24 5.52
CA PHE A 108 -21.02 13.12 5.35
C PHE A 108 -20.35 14.45 5.71
N SER A 109 -19.51 14.45 6.76
CA SER A 109 -18.85 15.66 7.24
C SER A 109 -17.73 16.11 6.30
N LEU A 110 -17.51 17.44 6.22
CA LEU A 110 -16.34 17.98 5.50
C LEU A 110 -15.03 17.58 6.18
N GLU A 111 -15.03 17.38 7.49
CA GLU A 111 -13.86 16.91 8.23
C GLU A 111 -13.43 15.51 7.77
N ASP A 112 -14.38 14.57 7.65
CA ASP A 112 -14.11 13.22 7.14
C ASP A 112 -13.72 13.24 5.67
N PHE A 113 -14.33 14.13 4.87
CA PHE A 113 -13.97 14.33 3.48
C PHE A 113 -12.52 14.80 3.34
N ASP A 114 -12.14 15.87 4.04
CA ASP A 114 -10.81 16.45 4.00
C ASP A 114 -9.76 15.47 4.54
N ARG A 115 -10.09 14.73 5.62
CA ARG A 115 -9.23 13.68 6.17
C ARG A 115 -9.04 12.54 5.18
N THR A 116 -10.09 12.14 4.48
CA THR A 116 -10.01 11.11 3.42
C THR A 116 -9.06 11.57 2.31
N LEU A 117 -9.19 12.78 1.82
CA LEU A 117 -8.29 13.33 0.81
C LEU A 117 -6.85 13.50 1.31
N ALA A 118 -6.68 13.97 2.55
CA ALA A 118 -5.36 14.14 3.14
C ALA A 118 -4.58 12.83 3.19
N ILE A 119 -5.24 11.74 3.65
CA ILE A 119 -4.59 10.45 3.84
C ILE A 119 -4.57 9.62 2.55
N ASN A 120 -5.68 9.51 1.81
CA ASN A 120 -5.75 8.60 0.67
C ASN A 120 -5.16 9.16 -0.63
N VAL A 121 -5.00 10.49 -0.74
CA VAL A 121 -4.55 11.15 -1.98
C VAL A 121 -3.32 12.01 -1.76
N ARG A 122 -3.41 13.06 -0.92
CA ARG A 122 -2.29 13.99 -0.71
C ARG A 122 -1.06 13.28 -0.17
N SER A 123 -1.23 12.35 0.78
CA SER A 123 -0.12 11.59 1.34
C SER A 123 0.64 10.79 0.28
N VAL A 124 -0.10 10.16 -0.63
CA VAL A 124 0.47 9.35 -1.73
C VAL A 124 1.31 10.22 -2.66
N PHE A 125 0.81 11.41 -3.01
CA PHE A 125 1.56 12.37 -3.82
C PHE A 125 2.83 12.83 -3.10
N VAL A 126 2.72 13.26 -1.84
CA VAL A 126 3.85 13.76 -1.04
C VAL A 126 4.93 12.69 -0.86
N ALA A 127 4.53 11.46 -0.52
CA ALA A 127 5.49 10.37 -0.35
C ALA A 127 6.16 9.99 -1.67
N SER A 128 5.40 9.93 -2.77
CA SER A 128 5.95 9.65 -4.10
C SER A 128 6.94 10.73 -4.54
N GLN A 129 6.62 12.01 -4.30
CA GLN A 129 7.50 13.13 -4.60
C GLN A 129 8.79 13.05 -3.79
N GLU A 130 8.71 12.80 -2.47
CA GLU A 130 9.89 12.73 -1.61
C GLU A 130 10.73 11.49 -1.92
N ALA A 131 10.12 10.31 -2.06
CA ALA A 131 10.83 9.08 -2.41
C ALA A 131 11.58 9.20 -3.76
N ALA A 132 10.95 9.83 -4.75
CA ALA A 132 11.57 10.04 -6.06
C ALA A 132 12.87 10.86 -6.02
N ARG A 133 13.12 11.65 -4.97
CA ARG A 133 14.39 12.39 -4.79
C ARG A 133 15.57 11.47 -4.51
N TYR A 134 15.29 10.35 -3.84
CA TYR A 134 16.30 9.37 -3.40
C TYR A 134 16.40 8.15 -4.32
N MET A 135 15.31 7.82 -5.04
CA MET A 135 15.26 6.67 -5.93
C MET A 135 16.13 6.87 -7.17
N THR A 136 16.81 5.80 -7.58
CA THR A 136 17.57 5.70 -8.82
C THR A 136 16.91 4.71 -9.78
N GLU A 137 17.55 4.38 -10.89
CA GLU A 137 17.11 3.34 -11.83
C GLU A 137 16.80 2.03 -11.10
N GLY A 138 15.69 1.41 -11.46
CA GLY A 138 15.16 0.23 -10.78
C GLY A 138 14.29 0.53 -9.58
N GLY A 139 14.01 1.80 -9.26
CA GLY A 139 13.06 2.19 -8.21
C GLY A 139 11.64 1.69 -8.48
N ARG A 140 10.88 1.41 -7.42
CA ARG A 140 9.52 0.85 -7.48
C ARG A 140 8.58 1.61 -6.54
N ILE A 141 7.48 2.11 -7.07
CA ILE A 141 6.41 2.73 -6.28
C ILE A 141 5.13 1.93 -6.47
N ILE A 142 4.52 1.53 -5.35
CA ILE A 142 3.25 0.81 -5.34
C ILE A 142 2.24 1.62 -4.53
N ASN A 143 1.12 1.95 -5.16
CA ASN A 143 -0.03 2.53 -4.49
C ASN A 143 -1.02 1.41 -4.14
N ILE A 144 -1.52 1.38 -2.92
CA ILE A 144 -2.61 0.47 -2.53
C ILE A 144 -3.93 1.22 -2.71
N GLY A 145 -4.52 0.99 -3.87
CA GLY A 145 -5.83 1.48 -4.27
C GLY A 145 -6.97 0.71 -3.65
N SER A 146 -7.98 0.45 -4.45
CA SER A 146 -9.14 -0.39 -4.14
C SER A 146 -9.90 -0.64 -5.43
N THR A 147 -10.57 -1.78 -5.56
CA THR A 147 -11.59 -2.01 -6.60
C THR A 147 -12.76 -1.03 -6.53
N ASN A 148 -12.93 -0.33 -5.39
CA ASN A 148 -13.92 0.75 -5.28
C ASN A 148 -13.58 1.98 -6.14
N ALA A 149 -12.41 2.02 -6.78
CA ALA A 149 -12.12 2.98 -7.84
C ALA A 149 -12.99 2.76 -9.09
N ASP A 150 -13.40 1.51 -9.34
CA ASP A 150 -14.10 1.08 -10.55
C ASP A 150 -15.53 0.61 -10.24
N ARG A 151 -15.78 0.00 -9.07
CA ARG A 151 -17.08 -0.53 -8.65
C ARG A 151 -17.39 -0.21 -7.19
N VAL A 152 -18.51 0.45 -6.93
CA VAL A 152 -18.99 0.78 -5.58
C VAL A 152 -20.31 0.02 -5.30
N PRO A 153 -20.27 -1.11 -4.59
CA PRO A 153 -21.45 -1.96 -4.42
C PRO A 153 -22.37 -1.55 -3.26
N PHE A 154 -22.03 -0.50 -2.51
CA PHE A 154 -22.78 -0.02 -1.34
C PHE A 154 -22.89 1.50 -1.33
N ALA A 155 -23.92 2.00 -0.66
CA ALA A 155 -24.14 3.44 -0.48
C ALA A 155 -23.17 4.03 0.57
N GLY A 156 -22.95 5.34 0.51
CA GLY A 156 -22.18 6.10 1.51
C GLY A 156 -20.66 6.10 1.30
N GLY A 157 -20.14 5.32 0.35
CA GLY A 157 -18.69 5.21 0.08
C GLY A 157 -18.16 6.20 -0.98
N GLY A 158 -18.93 7.20 -1.40
CA GLY A 158 -18.56 8.10 -2.48
C GLY A 158 -17.19 8.78 -2.34
N PRO A 159 -16.90 9.48 -1.23
CA PRO A 159 -15.60 10.13 -1.03
C PRO A 159 -14.42 9.14 -1.00
N TYR A 160 -14.62 7.94 -0.43
CA TYR A 160 -13.62 6.90 -0.47
C TYR A 160 -13.34 6.43 -1.90
N ALA A 161 -14.39 6.09 -2.66
CA ALA A 161 -14.26 5.66 -4.05
C ALA A 161 -13.56 6.73 -4.90
N MET A 162 -13.98 8.00 -4.77
CA MET A 162 -13.31 9.14 -5.41
C MET A 162 -11.83 9.20 -5.07
N SER A 163 -11.46 9.04 -3.80
CA SER A 163 -10.06 9.08 -3.37
C SER A 163 -9.23 7.94 -3.99
N LYS A 164 -9.81 6.75 -4.14
CA LYS A 164 -9.15 5.59 -4.76
C LYS A 164 -9.11 5.72 -6.29
N SER A 165 -10.11 6.30 -6.93
CA SER A 165 -10.09 6.65 -8.36
C SER A 165 -9.03 7.71 -8.68
N ALA A 166 -8.78 8.66 -7.77
CA ALA A 166 -7.71 9.65 -7.94
C ALA A 166 -6.32 9.00 -8.09
N LEU A 167 -6.07 7.86 -7.43
CA LEU A 167 -4.81 7.14 -7.54
C LEU A 167 -4.60 6.54 -8.94
N VAL A 168 -5.66 6.20 -9.65
CA VAL A 168 -5.58 5.70 -11.04
C VAL A 168 -4.97 6.77 -11.96
N GLY A 169 -5.49 7.99 -11.90
CA GLY A 169 -4.97 9.13 -12.68
C GLY A 169 -3.56 9.51 -12.25
N LEU A 170 -3.31 9.60 -10.93
CA LEU A 170 -2.01 9.94 -10.37
C LEU A 170 -0.93 8.93 -10.82
N THR A 171 -1.23 7.63 -10.75
CA THR A 171 -0.31 6.56 -11.17
C THR A 171 0.07 6.69 -12.64
N LYS A 172 -0.90 6.95 -13.52
CA LYS A 172 -0.64 7.16 -14.96
C LYS A 172 0.23 8.38 -15.24
N GLY A 173 -0.03 9.50 -14.55
CA GLY A 173 0.75 10.73 -14.68
C GLY A 173 2.20 10.53 -14.22
N LEU A 174 2.39 10.05 -12.99
CA LEU A 174 3.71 9.82 -12.42
C LEU A 174 4.52 8.74 -13.16
N ALA A 175 3.88 7.78 -13.83
CA ALA A 175 4.59 6.83 -14.68
C ALA A 175 5.28 7.52 -15.87
N ARG A 176 4.70 8.60 -16.39
CA ARG A 176 5.33 9.42 -17.44
C ARG A 176 6.51 10.22 -16.91
N ASP A 177 6.39 10.76 -15.70
CA ASP A 177 7.43 11.58 -15.09
C ASP A 177 8.65 10.73 -14.65
N LEU A 178 8.39 9.51 -14.15
CA LEU A 178 9.40 8.65 -13.54
C LEU A 178 10.02 7.62 -14.51
N GLY A 179 9.29 7.26 -15.56
CA GLY A 179 9.73 6.28 -16.57
C GLY A 179 11.09 6.59 -17.18
N PRO A 180 11.41 7.84 -17.59
CA PRO A 180 12.72 8.21 -18.11
C PRO A 180 13.89 7.97 -17.15
N ARG A 181 13.60 7.82 -15.85
CA ARG A 181 14.57 7.49 -14.79
C ARG A 181 14.65 5.99 -14.46
N GLY A 182 13.94 5.14 -15.20
CA GLY A 182 13.86 3.70 -14.93
C GLY A 182 13.08 3.33 -13.65
N ILE A 183 12.22 4.24 -13.15
CA ILE A 183 11.38 4.02 -11.95
C ILE A 183 9.98 3.64 -12.42
N THR A 184 9.44 2.53 -11.91
CA THR A 184 8.06 2.14 -12.19
C THR A 184 7.13 2.54 -11.05
N ILE A 185 5.88 2.88 -11.41
CA ILE A 185 4.81 3.14 -10.46
C ILE A 185 3.54 2.42 -10.88
N ASN A 186 2.93 1.65 -9.96
CA ASN A 186 1.71 0.90 -10.22
C ASN A 186 0.72 1.04 -9.07
N ASN A 187 -0.56 0.86 -9.38
CA ASN A 187 -1.66 0.89 -8.43
C ASN A 187 -2.23 -0.52 -8.30
N VAL A 188 -2.10 -1.12 -7.12
CA VAL A 188 -2.75 -2.38 -6.77
C VAL A 188 -4.14 -2.07 -6.25
N GLN A 189 -5.17 -2.72 -6.78
CA GLN A 189 -6.56 -2.54 -6.39
C GLN A 189 -7.09 -3.81 -5.71
N PRO A 190 -6.94 -3.93 -4.38
CA PRO A 190 -7.53 -5.03 -3.65
C PRO A 190 -9.07 -4.98 -3.69
N GLY A 191 -9.70 -6.14 -3.75
CA GLY A 191 -11.09 -6.34 -3.35
C GLY A 191 -11.24 -6.38 -1.83
N PRO A 192 -12.34 -6.95 -1.31
CA PRO A 192 -12.50 -7.20 0.12
C PRO A 192 -11.37 -8.12 0.66
N VAL A 193 -10.59 -7.60 1.61
CA VAL A 193 -9.50 -8.30 2.29
C VAL A 193 -9.78 -8.34 3.78
N ASP A 194 -9.57 -9.49 4.41
CA ASP A 194 -9.78 -9.67 5.85
C ASP A 194 -8.73 -8.87 6.65
N THR A 195 -9.18 -7.82 7.28
CA THR A 195 -8.37 -6.90 8.08
C THR A 195 -9.21 -6.28 9.19
N ASP A 196 -8.57 -5.62 10.16
CA ASP A 196 -9.28 -4.85 11.19
C ASP A 196 -10.23 -3.78 10.60
N MET A 197 -9.90 -3.24 9.42
CA MET A 197 -10.72 -2.23 8.73
C MET A 197 -11.95 -2.85 8.05
N ASN A 198 -11.85 -4.08 7.59
CA ASN A 198 -12.89 -4.79 6.85
C ASN A 198 -12.87 -6.28 7.23
N PRO A 199 -13.41 -6.64 8.42
CA PRO A 199 -13.39 -8.02 8.89
C PRO A 199 -14.23 -8.95 7.99
N ALA A 200 -13.75 -10.18 7.76
CA ALA A 200 -14.41 -11.17 6.91
C ALA A 200 -15.58 -11.91 7.62
N ASN A 201 -16.22 -11.28 8.62
CA ASN A 201 -17.33 -11.84 9.37
C ASN A 201 -18.50 -10.84 9.48
N GLY A 202 -19.68 -11.35 9.82
CA GLY A 202 -20.90 -10.57 9.92
C GLY A 202 -21.66 -10.41 8.60
N ASP A 203 -22.89 -9.90 8.70
CA ASP A 203 -23.85 -9.85 7.57
C ASP A 203 -23.33 -9.05 6.36
N PHE A 204 -22.60 -7.98 6.60
CA PHE A 204 -22.00 -7.19 5.52
C PHE A 204 -20.94 -8.00 4.76
N ALA A 205 -20.09 -8.72 5.48
CA ALA A 205 -19.09 -9.58 4.84
C ALA A 205 -19.74 -10.70 4.02
N GLU A 206 -20.79 -11.34 4.54
CA GLU A 206 -21.53 -12.37 3.79
C GLU A 206 -22.18 -11.80 2.53
N SER A 207 -22.72 -10.58 2.58
CA SER A 207 -23.28 -9.91 1.40
C SER A 207 -22.24 -9.65 0.31
N LEU A 208 -21.01 -9.29 0.70
CA LEU A 208 -19.90 -9.12 -0.25
C LEU A 208 -19.40 -10.45 -0.80
N LYS A 209 -19.30 -11.50 0.03
CA LYS A 209 -18.90 -12.84 -0.43
C LYS A 209 -19.86 -13.38 -1.48
N ALA A 210 -21.16 -13.12 -1.33
CA ALA A 210 -22.19 -13.56 -2.27
C ALA A 210 -22.03 -13.02 -3.69
N ILE A 211 -21.38 -11.87 -3.86
CA ILE A 211 -21.15 -11.22 -5.15
C ILE A 211 -19.72 -11.38 -5.67
N MET A 212 -18.87 -12.12 -4.95
CA MET A 212 -17.51 -12.43 -5.39
C MET A 212 -17.47 -13.82 -6.05
N PRO A 213 -16.95 -13.98 -7.27
CA PRO A 213 -16.78 -15.27 -7.93
C PRO A 213 -16.01 -16.29 -7.08
N LEU A 214 -14.96 -15.87 -6.34
CA LEU A 214 -14.23 -16.79 -5.44
C LEU A 214 -14.94 -17.03 -4.10
N GLY A 215 -16.05 -16.37 -3.79
CA GLY A 215 -16.89 -16.58 -2.61
C GLY A 215 -16.18 -16.34 -1.26
N ARG A 216 -15.07 -15.64 -1.24
CA ARG A 216 -14.29 -15.36 -0.02
C ARG A 216 -13.57 -14.03 -0.08
N TYR A 217 -13.27 -13.49 1.10
CA TYR A 217 -12.31 -12.41 1.23
C TYR A 217 -10.88 -12.86 0.85
N GLY A 218 -10.10 -11.92 0.31
CA GLY A 218 -8.66 -12.10 0.19
C GLY A 218 -7.98 -12.07 1.55
N LYS A 219 -6.76 -12.60 1.59
CA LYS A 219 -5.86 -12.48 2.74
C LYS A 219 -4.85 -11.37 2.47
N ASP A 220 -4.37 -10.73 3.51
CA ASP A 220 -3.34 -9.70 3.41
C ASP A 220 -2.02 -10.24 2.83
N GLU A 221 -1.70 -11.52 3.06
CA GLU A 221 -0.53 -12.17 2.44
C GLU A 221 -0.68 -12.36 0.92
N GLU A 222 -1.90 -12.49 0.38
CA GLU A 222 -2.14 -12.56 -1.06
C GLU A 222 -1.79 -11.22 -1.72
N ILE A 223 -2.18 -10.10 -1.07
CA ILE A 223 -1.82 -8.75 -1.52
C ILE A 223 -0.31 -8.55 -1.42
N ALA A 224 0.29 -8.95 -0.28
CA ALA A 224 1.73 -8.85 -0.08
C ALA A 224 2.54 -9.67 -1.11
N GLY A 225 2.06 -10.83 -1.52
CA GLY A 225 2.66 -11.65 -2.57
C GLY A 225 2.64 -10.93 -3.92
N PHE A 226 1.52 -10.29 -4.27
CA PHE A 226 1.41 -9.54 -5.51
C PHE A 226 2.29 -8.27 -5.51
N VAL A 227 2.33 -7.55 -4.39
CA VAL A 227 3.26 -6.41 -4.23
C VAL A 227 4.71 -6.86 -4.36
N ALA A 228 5.10 -7.98 -3.75
CA ALA A 228 6.46 -8.52 -3.87
C ALA A 228 6.84 -8.82 -5.32
N TYR A 229 5.92 -9.38 -6.12
CA TYR A 229 6.13 -9.56 -7.56
C TYR A 229 6.32 -8.21 -8.27
N LEU A 230 5.45 -7.22 -8.04
CA LEU A 230 5.51 -5.93 -8.73
C LEU A 230 6.78 -5.12 -8.41
N VAL A 231 7.39 -5.32 -7.25
CA VAL A 231 8.66 -4.67 -6.90
C VAL A 231 9.89 -5.47 -7.34
N SER A 232 9.71 -6.68 -7.85
CA SER A 232 10.79 -7.52 -8.35
C SER A 232 11.33 -7.04 -9.70
N PRO A 233 12.52 -7.51 -10.11
CA PRO A 233 13.05 -7.26 -11.46
C PRO A 233 12.14 -7.80 -12.58
N GLU A 234 11.40 -8.90 -12.34
CA GLU A 234 10.51 -9.52 -13.32
C GLU A 234 9.37 -8.61 -13.78
N ALA A 235 8.91 -7.71 -12.90
CA ALA A 235 7.86 -6.74 -13.20
C ALA A 235 8.39 -5.41 -13.79
N GLY A 236 9.66 -5.37 -14.22
CA GLY A 236 10.32 -4.15 -14.67
C GLY A 236 9.69 -3.45 -15.88
N TYR A 237 8.81 -4.14 -16.63
CA TYR A 237 8.07 -3.57 -17.77
C TYR A 237 6.62 -3.18 -17.43
N ILE A 238 6.21 -3.31 -16.16
CA ILE A 238 4.88 -2.93 -15.69
C ILE A 238 4.98 -1.55 -15.04
N THR A 239 4.37 -0.53 -15.66
CA THR A 239 4.29 0.83 -15.09
C THR A 239 3.02 1.55 -15.55
N GLY A 240 2.48 2.42 -14.71
CA GLY A 240 1.25 3.18 -14.98
C GLY A 240 -0.02 2.33 -14.93
N ALA A 241 0.07 1.09 -14.50
CA ALA A 241 -1.05 0.15 -14.47
C ALA A 241 -1.85 0.25 -13.16
N SER A 242 -3.18 0.03 -13.27
CA SER A 242 -4.05 -0.31 -12.14
C SER A 242 -4.42 -1.78 -12.27
N LEU A 243 -4.08 -2.57 -11.25
CA LEU A 243 -4.11 -4.02 -11.31
C LEU A 243 -4.97 -4.56 -10.17
N SER A 244 -6.09 -5.19 -10.51
CA SER A 244 -7.02 -5.77 -9.53
C SER A 244 -6.51 -7.10 -8.98
N ILE A 245 -6.69 -7.28 -7.68
CA ILE A 245 -6.53 -8.52 -6.95
C ILE A 245 -7.70 -8.66 -5.98
N ASP A 246 -8.81 -9.23 -6.44
CA ASP A 246 -10.11 -9.02 -5.82
C ASP A 246 -11.05 -10.24 -5.82
N GLY A 247 -10.56 -11.40 -6.22
CA GLY A 247 -11.39 -12.61 -6.29
C GLY A 247 -12.54 -12.52 -7.29
N GLY A 248 -12.43 -11.62 -8.30
CA GLY A 248 -13.45 -11.37 -9.30
C GLY A 248 -14.53 -10.37 -8.88
N PHE A 249 -14.34 -9.67 -7.75
CA PHE A 249 -15.33 -8.73 -7.21
C PHE A 249 -15.74 -7.63 -8.21
N SER A 250 -14.84 -7.18 -9.06
CA SER A 250 -15.09 -6.15 -10.08
C SER A 250 -15.45 -6.71 -11.46
N ALA A 251 -15.52 -8.02 -11.62
CA ALA A 251 -15.89 -8.67 -12.88
C ALA A 251 -17.39 -8.54 -13.20
#